data_84fab4031662b6194f62f69e9144ed05
#
_entry.id   84fab4031662b6194f62f69e9144ed05
#
_cell.length_a   1.000
_cell.length_b   1.000
_cell.length_c   1.000
_cell.angle_alpha   90.00
_cell.angle_beta   90.00
_cell.angle_gamma   90.00
#
_symmetry.space_group_name_H-M   'P 1'
#
loop_
_entity.id
_entity.type
_entity.pdbx_description
1 polymer ?
#
loop_
_entity_poly.entity_id
_entity_poly.type
_entity_poly.pdbx_seq_one_letter_code
_entity_poly.pdbx_strand_id
1 'polypeptide(L)'
;MSFVNNEKINKDFDFVYNPVTGKWVAVQKVQGTPKYLYGSGVTSATQLLTLNTGQFFGMTDLILTNPGSAAVTVTIQDGSTTILTYNVPASGSVDVQFQTPIVFATNVTVSASAAANVTVNGLLFQ
;
A
#
# COMPACT_ATOMS: atom_id res chain seq x y z
N MET A 1 33.04 -0.75 25.19
CA MET A 1 32.58 -0.80 23.84
C MET A 1 31.94 0.50 23.45
N SER A 2 32.14 0.94 22.30
CA SER A 2 31.49 2.15 21.84
C SER A 2 30.62 1.84 20.65
N PHE A 3 29.53 2.52 20.56
CA PHE A 3 28.74 2.58 19.39
C PHE A 3 29.23 3.74 18.63
N VAL A 4 29.97 3.38 17.73
CA VAL A 4 30.54 4.37 16.92
C VAL A 4 29.52 4.90 16.01
N ASN A 5 29.21 6.03 16.00
CA ASN A 5 28.62 6.70 14.88
C ASN A 5 27.43 6.01 14.24
N ASN A 6 26.43 5.86 15.00
CA ASN A 6 25.20 5.29 14.51
C ASN A 6 24.52 6.14 13.48
N GLU A 7 24.86 7.39 13.34
CA GLU A 7 24.26 8.28 12.39
C GLU A 7 24.40 7.80 10.95
N LYS A 8 25.47 7.04 10.68
CA LYS A 8 25.70 6.54 9.33
C LYS A 8 25.05 5.21 9.04
N ILE A 9 24.72 4.45 10.08
CA ILE A 9 24.27 3.08 9.90
C ILE A 9 22.88 2.82 10.39
N ASN A 10 22.26 3.77 11.04
CA ASN A 10 20.96 3.55 11.66
C ASN A 10 19.78 3.94 10.78
N LYS A 11 20.02 4.25 9.52
CA LYS A 11 18.96 4.62 8.62
C LYS A 11 17.90 3.52 8.51
N ASP A 12 18.36 2.28 8.50
CA ASP A 12 17.50 1.11 8.34
C ASP A 12 17.32 0.32 9.62
N PHE A 13 17.88 0.79 10.74
CA PHE A 13 17.88 0.07 11.99
C PHE A 13 17.60 0.99 13.16
N ASP A 14 16.87 0.46 14.14
CA ASP A 14 16.81 1.01 15.48
C ASP A 14 17.75 0.22 16.37
N PHE A 15 18.27 0.86 17.41
CA PHE A 15 19.12 0.21 18.39
C PHE A 15 18.39 0.04 19.70
N VAL A 16 18.33 -1.19 20.18
CA VAL A 16 17.64 -1.56 21.42
C VAL A 16 18.66 -2.07 22.41
N TYR A 17 18.62 -1.57 23.64
CA TYR A 17 19.52 -2.03 24.69
C TYR A 17 19.05 -3.35 25.28
N ASN A 18 19.95 -4.32 25.33
CA ASN A 18 19.68 -5.61 25.97
C ASN A 18 20.29 -5.59 27.37
N PRO A 19 19.50 -5.49 28.45
CA PRO A 19 20.05 -5.41 29.81
C PRO A 19 20.69 -6.70 30.28
N VAL A 20 20.37 -7.84 29.67
CA VAL A 20 20.97 -9.11 30.06
C VAL A 20 22.42 -9.19 29.59
N THR A 21 22.69 -8.76 28.37
CA THR A 21 24.05 -8.79 27.84
C THR A 21 24.78 -7.47 28.01
N GLY A 22 24.09 -6.42 28.38
CA GLY A 22 24.68 -5.09 28.49
C GLY A 22 25.06 -4.47 27.14
N LYS A 23 24.44 -4.91 26.07
CA LYS A 23 24.80 -4.47 24.72
C LYS A 23 23.61 -3.88 23.99
N TRP A 24 23.90 -3.00 23.05
CA TRP A 24 22.92 -2.50 22.12
C TRP A 24 22.80 -3.46 20.94
N VAL A 25 21.59 -3.68 20.49
CA VAL A 25 21.29 -4.57 19.38
C VAL A 25 20.60 -3.77 18.30
N ALA A 26 21.07 -3.94 17.07
CA ALA A 26 20.43 -3.31 15.93
C ALA A 26 19.17 -4.11 15.53
N VAL A 27 18.05 -3.43 15.46
CA VAL A 27 16.77 -4.00 15.03
C VAL A 27 16.34 -3.28 13.78
N GLN A 28 16.01 -4.05 12.74
CA GLN A 28 15.63 -3.45 11.47
C GLN A 28 14.35 -2.63 11.62
N LYS A 29 14.39 -1.39 11.16
CA LYS A 29 13.21 -0.54 11.15
C LYS A 29 12.24 -1.02 10.09
N VAL A 30 10.96 -0.86 10.37
CA VAL A 30 9.95 -0.92 9.34
C VAL A 30 10.13 0.33 8.48
N GLN A 31 10.50 0.12 7.23
CA GLN A 31 10.67 1.21 6.28
C GLN A 31 9.45 1.32 5.41
N GLY A 32 9.13 2.49 5.03
CA GLY A 32 8.01 2.75 4.17
C GLY A 32 7.35 4.05 4.57
N THR A 33 6.94 4.80 3.57
CA THR A 33 6.22 6.05 3.75
C THR A 33 4.73 5.78 3.57
N PRO A 34 3.88 6.12 4.55
CA PRO A 34 2.45 5.95 4.37
C PRO A 34 1.94 6.71 3.16
N LYS A 35 1.08 6.08 2.38
CA LYS A 35 0.40 6.67 1.23
C LYS A 35 -1.09 6.36 1.31
N TYR A 36 -1.87 7.40 1.03
CA TYR A 36 -3.32 7.30 1.03
C TYR A 36 -3.78 7.76 -0.35
N LEU A 37 -4.19 6.80 -1.18
CA LEU A 37 -4.53 7.05 -2.57
C LEU A 37 -6.04 7.04 -2.72
N TYR A 38 -6.58 7.98 -3.50
CA TYR A 38 -8.01 8.07 -3.68
C TYR A 38 -8.37 8.37 -5.13
N GLY A 39 -9.30 7.60 -5.67
CA GLY A 39 -9.89 7.84 -6.96
C GLY A 39 -11.39 8.01 -6.83
N SER A 40 -11.91 9.16 -7.26
CA SER A 40 -13.34 9.47 -7.23
C SER A 40 -13.95 9.23 -8.59
N GLY A 41 -15.09 8.54 -8.62
CA GLY A 41 -15.83 8.32 -9.85
C GLY A 41 -15.03 7.56 -10.91
N VAL A 42 -14.25 6.58 -10.48
CA VAL A 42 -13.41 5.80 -11.38
C VAL A 42 -14.28 4.98 -12.33
N THR A 43 -13.99 5.08 -13.63
CA THR A 43 -14.67 4.27 -14.66
C THR A 43 -13.67 3.56 -15.55
N SER A 44 -12.69 4.28 -16.08
CA SER A 44 -11.63 3.71 -16.90
C SER A 44 -10.35 3.59 -16.10
N ALA A 45 -9.33 2.97 -16.67
CA ALA A 45 -8.04 2.79 -16.01
C ALA A 45 -7.48 4.13 -15.53
N THR A 46 -7.25 4.23 -14.23
CA THR A 46 -6.76 5.44 -13.57
C THR A 46 -5.56 5.06 -12.71
N GLN A 47 -4.43 5.69 -12.96
CA GLN A 47 -3.25 5.48 -12.13
C GLN A 47 -3.36 6.33 -10.86
N LEU A 48 -3.37 5.67 -9.72
CA LEU A 48 -3.37 6.35 -8.43
C LEU A 48 -1.95 6.63 -7.94
N LEU A 49 -0.99 5.82 -8.37
CA LEU A 49 0.40 5.95 -7.97
C LEU A 49 1.29 5.40 -9.08
N THR A 50 2.34 6.13 -9.44
CA THR A 50 3.37 5.66 -10.36
C THR A 50 4.64 5.37 -9.56
N LEU A 51 5.23 4.20 -9.79
CA LEU A 51 6.42 3.77 -9.10
C LEU A 51 7.65 3.93 -10.00
N ASN A 52 8.73 4.42 -9.43
CA ASN A 52 10.02 4.49 -10.11
C ASN A 52 10.74 3.15 -9.94
N THR A 53 11.76 2.95 -10.79
CA THR A 53 12.59 1.75 -10.65
C THR A 53 13.15 1.64 -9.24
N GLY A 54 12.99 0.47 -8.62
CA GLY A 54 13.44 0.22 -7.26
C GLY A 54 12.46 0.62 -6.17
N GLN A 55 11.32 1.21 -6.52
CA GLN A 55 10.26 1.50 -5.57
C GLN A 55 9.21 0.40 -5.59
N PHE A 56 8.62 0.16 -4.43
CA PHE A 56 7.52 -0.78 -4.27
C PHE A 56 6.45 -0.15 -3.39
N PHE A 57 5.20 -0.51 -3.65
CA PHE A 57 4.09 -0.08 -2.82
C PHE A 57 3.41 -1.32 -2.23
N GLY A 58 3.28 -1.37 -0.92
CA GLY A 58 2.56 -2.43 -0.22
C GLY A 58 1.18 -1.96 0.19
N MET A 59 0.14 -2.46 -0.48
CA MET A 59 -1.24 -2.12 -0.15
C MET A 59 -1.68 -2.87 1.10
N THR A 60 -2.14 -2.12 2.10
CA THR A 60 -2.61 -2.70 3.36
C THR A 60 -4.13 -2.67 3.49
N ASP A 61 -4.76 -1.67 2.90
CA ASP A 61 -6.21 -1.50 2.97
C ASP A 61 -6.77 -1.10 1.62
N LEU A 62 -7.97 -1.60 1.34
CA LEU A 62 -8.70 -1.27 0.13
C LEU A 62 -10.15 -1.00 0.50
N ILE A 63 -10.64 0.19 0.15
CA ILE A 63 -12.03 0.58 0.40
C ILE A 63 -12.65 0.96 -0.92
N LEU A 64 -13.72 0.26 -1.29
CA LEU A 64 -14.44 0.48 -2.52
C LEU A 64 -15.87 0.89 -2.19
N THR A 65 -16.34 1.95 -2.80
CA THR A 65 -17.71 2.45 -2.61
C THR A 65 -18.39 2.59 -3.95
N ASN A 66 -19.59 2.03 -4.04
CA ASN A 66 -20.42 2.14 -5.24
C ASN A 66 -21.62 3.03 -4.93
N PRO A 67 -21.63 4.28 -5.42
CA PRO A 67 -22.76 5.17 -5.18
C PRO A 67 -23.93 4.91 -6.12
N GLY A 68 -23.77 4.06 -7.12
CA GLY A 68 -24.78 3.82 -8.13
C GLY A 68 -25.85 2.83 -7.71
N SER A 69 -26.84 2.65 -8.59
CA SER A 69 -27.99 1.79 -8.36
C SER A 69 -27.83 0.37 -8.92
N ALA A 70 -26.68 0.07 -9.50
CA ALA A 70 -26.34 -1.25 -10.02
C ALA A 70 -24.98 -1.68 -9.49
N ALA A 71 -24.75 -2.97 -9.39
CA ALA A 71 -23.44 -3.51 -8.96
C ALA A 71 -22.36 -3.12 -9.98
N VAL A 72 -21.14 -2.87 -9.48
CA VAL A 72 -19.98 -2.57 -10.30
C VAL A 72 -18.86 -3.55 -10.00
N THR A 73 -18.02 -3.79 -11.00
CA THR A 73 -16.81 -4.59 -10.85
C THR A 73 -15.62 -3.64 -10.85
N VAL A 74 -14.80 -3.70 -9.79
CA VAL A 74 -13.60 -2.89 -9.66
C VAL A 74 -12.40 -3.78 -9.82
N THR A 75 -11.46 -3.37 -10.67
CA THR A 75 -10.23 -4.10 -10.96
C THR A 75 -9.04 -3.28 -10.51
N ILE A 76 -8.13 -3.92 -9.79
CA ILE A 76 -6.88 -3.34 -9.30
C ILE A 76 -5.74 -4.00 -10.07
N GLN A 77 -4.88 -3.19 -10.68
CA GLN A 77 -3.79 -3.68 -11.52
C GLN A 77 -2.45 -3.10 -11.11
N ASP A 78 -1.40 -3.89 -11.34
CA ASP A 78 -0.01 -3.45 -11.30
C ASP A 78 0.47 -3.43 -12.75
N GLY A 79 0.62 -2.23 -13.32
CA GLY A 79 0.83 -2.10 -14.75
C GLY A 79 -0.38 -2.62 -15.50
N SER A 80 -0.17 -3.61 -16.35
CA SER A 80 -1.25 -4.27 -17.09
C SER A 80 -1.70 -5.58 -16.45
N THR A 81 -1.11 -5.95 -15.31
CA THR A 81 -1.40 -7.21 -14.62
C THR A 81 -2.51 -7.02 -13.62
N THR A 82 -3.59 -7.78 -13.75
CA THR A 82 -4.69 -7.76 -12.78
C THR A 82 -4.26 -8.45 -11.50
N ILE A 83 -4.37 -7.72 -10.40
CA ILE A 83 -4.03 -8.23 -9.06
C ILE A 83 -5.28 -8.68 -8.32
N LEU A 84 -6.31 -7.84 -8.31
CA LEU A 84 -7.56 -8.11 -7.58
C LEU A 84 -8.75 -7.64 -8.40
N THR A 85 -9.87 -8.33 -8.24
CA THR A 85 -11.15 -7.93 -8.81
C THR A 85 -12.22 -8.12 -7.76
N TYR A 86 -13.02 -7.08 -7.55
CA TYR A 86 -14.11 -7.11 -6.58
C TYR A 86 -15.42 -6.69 -7.22
N ASN A 87 -16.50 -7.34 -6.81
CA ASN A 87 -17.84 -6.95 -7.17
C ASN A 87 -18.44 -6.16 -5.99
N VAL A 88 -18.80 -4.91 -6.25
CA VAL A 88 -19.33 -4.01 -5.23
C VAL A 88 -20.83 -3.85 -5.46
N PRO A 89 -21.68 -4.23 -4.50
CA PRO A 89 -23.13 -4.14 -4.69
C PRO A 89 -23.60 -2.71 -4.85
N ALA A 90 -24.79 -2.56 -5.45
CA ALA A 90 -25.41 -1.25 -5.61
C ALA A 90 -25.52 -0.54 -4.25
N SER A 91 -25.16 0.74 -4.23
CA SER A 91 -25.17 1.58 -3.02
C SER A 91 -24.40 0.97 -1.84
N GLY A 92 -23.43 0.11 -2.14
CA GLY A 92 -22.68 -0.64 -1.14
C GLY A 92 -21.21 -0.28 -1.11
N SER A 93 -20.49 -0.97 -0.25
CA SER A 93 -19.06 -0.80 -0.10
C SER A 93 -18.37 -2.13 0.20
N VAL A 94 -17.09 -2.21 -0.12
CA VAL A 94 -16.21 -3.31 0.24
C VAL A 94 -15.01 -2.71 0.95
N ASP A 95 -14.70 -3.24 2.11
CA ASP A 95 -13.56 -2.79 2.91
C ASP A 95 -12.72 -4.02 3.24
N VAL A 96 -11.50 -4.04 2.75
CA VAL A 96 -10.59 -5.17 2.90
C VAL A 96 -9.29 -4.72 3.54
N GLN A 97 -8.89 -5.44 4.59
CA GLN A 97 -7.58 -5.27 5.21
C GLN A 97 -6.73 -6.50 4.91
N PHE A 98 -5.49 -6.26 4.50
CA PHE A 98 -4.58 -7.35 4.13
C PHE A 98 -3.60 -7.59 5.25
N GLN A 99 -3.58 -8.80 5.80
CA GLN A 99 -2.58 -9.18 6.81
C GLN A 99 -1.18 -9.14 6.23
N THR A 100 -1.06 -9.62 5.00
CA THR A 100 0.18 -9.50 4.25
C THR A 100 -0.05 -8.47 3.15
N PRO A 101 0.72 -7.39 3.13
CA PRO A 101 0.54 -6.35 2.12
C PRO A 101 0.65 -6.91 0.69
N ILE A 102 -0.17 -6.38 -0.19
CA ILE A 102 -0.10 -6.69 -1.63
C ILE A 102 0.92 -5.74 -2.26
N VAL A 103 1.94 -6.29 -2.89
CA VAL A 103 3.06 -5.50 -3.41
C VAL A 103 2.86 -5.16 -4.89
N PHE A 104 3.03 -3.87 -5.20
CA PHE A 104 3.00 -3.33 -6.55
C PHE A 104 4.40 -2.84 -6.91
N ALA A 105 4.83 -3.08 -8.13
CA ALA A 105 6.16 -2.72 -8.61
C ALA A 105 6.16 -1.69 -9.73
N THR A 106 5.08 -1.56 -10.49
CA THR A 106 5.01 -0.65 -11.64
C THR A 106 4.13 0.56 -11.34
N ASN A 107 2.90 0.32 -10.95
CA ASN A 107 1.97 1.38 -10.57
C ASN A 107 0.77 0.78 -9.84
N VAL A 108 -0.05 1.63 -9.28
CA VAL A 108 -1.35 1.22 -8.75
C VAL A 108 -2.39 1.80 -9.69
N THR A 109 -3.02 0.95 -10.47
CA THR A 109 -4.03 1.34 -11.46
C THR A 109 -5.35 0.70 -11.11
N VAL A 110 -6.41 1.47 -11.13
CA VAL A 110 -7.76 1.02 -10.82
C VAL A 110 -8.69 1.31 -11.98
N SER A 111 -9.66 0.44 -12.17
CA SER A 111 -10.73 0.65 -13.14
C SER A 111 -12.02 0.07 -12.59
N ALA A 112 -13.15 0.51 -13.13
CA ALA A 112 -14.45 0.03 -12.69
C ALA A 112 -15.41 -0.02 -13.88
N SER A 113 -16.37 -0.93 -13.83
CA SER A 113 -17.37 -1.07 -14.89
C SER A 113 -18.36 0.09 -14.93
N ALA A 114 -18.51 0.81 -13.82
CA ALA A 114 -19.26 2.06 -13.72
C ALA A 114 -18.64 2.88 -12.59
N ALA A 115 -19.05 4.12 -12.41
CA ALA A 115 -18.42 5.02 -11.46
C ALA A 115 -18.37 4.44 -10.03
N ALA A 116 -17.19 4.35 -9.48
CA ALA A 116 -16.92 3.88 -8.12
C ALA A 116 -15.84 4.74 -7.49
N ASN A 117 -15.87 4.82 -6.17
CA ASN A 117 -14.83 5.50 -5.41
C ASN A 117 -13.89 4.46 -4.84
N VAL A 118 -12.59 4.68 -4.99
CA VAL A 118 -11.56 3.73 -4.59
C VAL A 118 -10.57 4.41 -3.67
N THR A 119 -10.36 3.84 -2.49
CA THR A 119 -9.32 4.26 -1.57
C THR A 119 -8.31 3.12 -1.39
N VAL A 120 -7.05 3.41 -1.61
CA VAL A 120 -5.96 2.45 -1.43
C VAL A 120 -4.96 3.04 -0.45
N ASN A 121 -4.78 2.38 0.67
CA ASN A 121 -3.82 2.78 1.69
C ASN A 121 -2.69 1.78 1.75
N GLY A 122 -1.49 2.26 2.02
CA GLY A 122 -0.35 1.38 2.14
C GLY A 122 0.94 2.11 2.44
N LEU A 123 2.04 1.44 2.18
CA LEU A 123 3.38 1.95 2.44
C LEU A 123 4.19 1.95 1.16
N LEU A 124 4.87 3.06 0.91
CA LEU A 124 5.80 3.18 -0.22
C LEU A 124 7.21 2.88 0.29
N PHE A 125 7.86 1.93 -0.36
CA PHE A 125 9.24 1.54 -0.06
C PHE A 125 10.16 2.03 -1.18
N GLN A 126 11.29 2.52 -0.77
CA GLN A 126 12.29 3.04 -1.70
C GLN A 126 13.25 1.94 -2.17
#